data_91f24ec4f269a6a6714dc838783a2215
#
_entry.id   91f24ec4f269a6a6714dc838783a2215
#
_cell.length_a   1.000
_cell.length_b   1.000
_cell.length_c   1.000
_cell.angle_alpha   90.00
_cell.angle_beta   90.00
_cell.angle_gamma   90.00
#
_symmetry.space_group_name_H-M   'P 1'
#
loop_
_entity.id
_entity.type
_entity.pdbx_description
1 polymer ?
#
loop_
_entity_poly.entity_id
_entity_poly.type
_entity_poly.pdbx_seq_one_letter_code
_entity_poly.pdbx_strand_id
1 'polypeptide(L)'
;MEIGEHCIVIAQAGISGSTKLGKYVILAGQVGLAGHLKIGNQVTVAAQSGVMHNIPDGEKWFGAPAQPDRQTKRQMIALQKLPDLLRRVAELEKKPGLDAKSPRPGQAEPPK
;
A
#
# COMPACT_ATOMS: atom_id res chain seq x y z
N MET A 1 22.00 -10.50 -5.58
CA MET A 1 21.26 -10.08 -4.37
C MET A 1 22.24 -9.68 -3.29
N GLU A 2 22.05 -8.51 -2.71
CA GLU A 2 22.88 -8.01 -1.63
C GLU A 2 22.00 -7.70 -0.42
N ILE A 3 22.40 -8.15 0.76
CA ILE A 3 21.68 -7.93 1.99
C ILE A 3 22.61 -7.22 2.98
N GLY A 4 22.22 -6.04 3.43
CA GLY A 4 23.00 -5.25 4.36
C GLY A 4 23.04 -5.84 5.76
N GLU A 5 23.72 -5.13 6.68
CA GLU A 5 23.89 -5.57 8.06
C GLU A 5 22.57 -5.55 8.84
N HIS A 6 22.43 -6.48 9.77
CA HIS A 6 21.32 -6.52 10.73
C HIS A 6 19.94 -6.57 10.07
N CYS A 7 19.83 -7.21 8.92
CA CYS A 7 18.52 -7.43 8.30
C CYS A 7 17.83 -8.65 8.91
N ILE A 8 16.50 -8.56 8.99
CA ILE A 8 15.65 -9.67 9.44
C ILE A 8 14.78 -10.07 8.27
N VAL A 9 14.96 -11.31 7.79
CA VAL A 9 14.16 -11.87 6.71
C VAL A 9 13.43 -13.08 7.27
N ILE A 10 12.12 -12.96 7.42
CA ILE A 10 11.31 -14.01 8.04
C ILE A 10 10.92 -15.06 6.99
N ALA A 11 10.60 -16.25 7.47
CA ALA A 11 10.30 -17.41 6.63
C ALA A 11 9.31 -17.11 5.50
N GLN A 12 9.54 -17.72 4.35
CA GLN A 12 8.74 -17.55 3.14
C GLN A 12 8.83 -16.18 2.49
N ALA A 13 9.73 -15.29 2.94
CA ALA A 13 10.03 -14.08 2.20
C ALA A 13 10.82 -14.45 0.94
N GLY A 14 10.39 -13.94 -0.20
CA GLY A 14 11.03 -14.18 -1.48
C GLY A 14 11.72 -12.93 -2.00
N ILE A 15 13.01 -13.04 -2.30
CA ILE A 15 13.79 -11.94 -2.82
C ILE A 15 14.33 -12.34 -4.19
N SER A 16 13.91 -11.65 -5.23
CA SER A 16 14.40 -11.93 -6.58
C SER A 16 15.83 -11.44 -6.76
N GLY A 17 16.53 -12.04 -7.72
CA GLY A 17 17.92 -11.68 -8.00
C GLY A 17 18.12 -10.20 -8.31
N SER A 18 19.31 -9.70 -8.11
CA SER A 18 19.70 -8.30 -8.35
C SER A 18 19.01 -7.27 -7.44
N THR A 19 18.31 -7.70 -6.42
CA THR A 19 17.73 -6.82 -5.42
C THR A 19 18.76 -6.52 -4.33
N LYS A 20 18.80 -5.28 -3.87
CA LYS A 20 19.72 -4.83 -2.81
C LYS A 20 18.93 -4.35 -1.61
N LEU A 21 19.25 -4.86 -0.43
CA LEU A 21 18.70 -4.41 0.83
C LEU A 21 19.70 -3.55 1.57
N GLY A 22 19.24 -2.43 2.10
CA GLY A 22 20.06 -1.61 2.98
C GLY A 22 20.28 -2.27 4.34
N LYS A 23 20.70 -1.48 5.32
CA LYS A 23 20.94 -1.95 6.68
C LYS A 23 19.65 -1.89 7.51
N TYR A 24 19.49 -2.81 8.44
CA TYR A 24 18.35 -2.86 9.37
C TYR A 24 16.99 -2.98 8.66
N VAL A 25 16.96 -3.69 7.54
CA VAL A 25 15.72 -3.96 6.83
C VAL A 25 14.99 -5.14 7.47
N ILE A 26 13.68 -5.03 7.64
CA ILE A 26 12.84 -6.09 8.18
C ILE A 26 11.84 -6.51 7.10
N LEU A 27 11.94 -7.75 6.65
CA LEU A 27 10.96 -8.35 5.75
C LEU A 27 10.15 -9.38 6.53
N ALA A 28 8.88 -9.10 6.75
CA ALA A 28 8.00 -10.02 7.47
C ALA A 28 7.67 -11.25 6.60
N GLY A 29 6.98 -12.22 7.15
CA GLY A 29 6.70 -13.48 6.48
C GLY A 29 5.94 -13.32 5.16
N GLN A 30 6.30 -14.11 4.17
CA GLN A 30 5.64 -14.16 2.86
C GLN A 30 5.72 -12.85 2.05
N VAL A 31 6.69 -11.99 2.35
CA VAL A 31 6.94 -10.80 1.55
C VAL A 31 7.63 -11.21 0.24
N GLY A 32 7.18 -10.65 -0.87
CA GLY A 32 7.82 -10.84 -2.17
C GLY A 32 8.44 -9.54 -2.66
N LEU A 33 9.70 -9.59 -3.06
CA LEU A 33 10.38 -8.47 -3.70
C LEU A 33 10.61 -8.79 -5.17
N ALA A 34 10.19 -7.89 -6.04
CA ALA A 34 10.49 -8.01 -7.46
C ALA A 34 11.99 -7.86 -7.71
N GLY A 35 12.47 -8.24 -8.90
CA GLY A 35 13.90 -8.12 -9.22
C GLY A 35 14.35 -6.69 -9.41
N HIS A 36 15.66 -6.47 -9.25
CA HIS A 36 16.31 -5.19 -9.53
C HIS A 36 15.81 -4.02 -8.66
N LEU A 37 15.35 -4.30 -7.44
CA LEU A 37 14.90 -3.26 -6.53
C LEU A 37 16.01 -2.81 -5.59
N LYS A 38 15.88 -1.60 -5.09
CA LYS A 38 16.75 -1.02 -4.09
C LYS A 38 15.92 -0.67 -2.87
N ILE A 39 16.17 -1.36 -1.79
CA ILE A 39 15.44 -1.14 -0.53
C ILE A 39 16.34 -0.35 0.40
N GLY A 40 15.88 0.78 0.86
CA GLY A 40 16.69 1.68 1.70
C GLY A 40 17.00 1.10 3.07
N ASN A 41 17.68 1.89 3.89
CA ASN A 41 18.04 1.49 5.25
C ASN A 41 16.84 1.64 6.18
N GLN A 42 16.74 0.76 7.18
CA GLN A 42 15.69 0.83 8.20
C GLN A 42 14.26 0.74 7.62
N VAL A 43 14.11 0.03 6.52
CA VAL A 43 12.82 -0.20 5.88
C VAL A 43 12.16 -1.42 6.52
N THR A 44 10.85 -1.32 6.75
CA THR A 44 10.06 -2.46 7.23
C THR A 44 8.98 -2.76 6.19
N VAL A 45 8.86 -4.02 5.79
CA VAL A 45 7.80 -4.47 4.90
C VAL A 45 6.92 -5.46 5.66
N ALA A 46 5.64 -5.15 5.78
CA ALA A 46 4.69 -5.97 6.52
C ALA A 46 4.42 -7.30 5.81
N ALA A 47 3.91 -8.27 6.56
CA ALA A 47 3.69 -9.63 6.06
C ALA A 47 2.78 -9.67 4.82
N GLN A 48 3.07 -10.61 3.93
CA GLN A 48 2.31 -10.87 2.71
C GLN A 48 2.28 -9.71 1.72
N SER A 49 3.22 -8.77 1.83
CA SER A 49 3.30 -7.64 0.90
C SER A 49 4.06 -8.00 -0.36
N GLY A 50 3.69 -7.39 -1.47
CA GLY A 50 4.40 -7.53 -2.74
C GLY A 50 5.04 -6.21 -3.13
N VAL A 51 6.37 -6.15 -3.11
CA VAL A 51 7.11 -4.92 -3.39
C VAL A 51 7.50 -4.89 -4.86
N MET A 52 7.10 -3.85 -5.56
CA MET A 52 7.37 -3.68 -6.98
C MET A 52 8.15 -2.40 -7.29
N HIS A 53 8.46 -1.60 -6.28
CA HIS A 53 9.18 -0.33 -6.44
C HIS A 53 10.27 -0.20 -5.39
N ASN A 54 11.26 0.65 -5.68
CA ASN A 54 12.28 0.98 -4.69
C ASN A 54 11.64 1.65 -3.48
N ILE A 55 12.17 1.36 -2.30
CA ILE A 55 11.65 1.92 -1.05
C ILE A 55 12.70 2.84 -0.44
N PRO A 56 12.38 4.12 -0.21
CA PRO A 56 13.29 5.04 0.47
C PRO A 56 13.59 4.63 1.92
N ASP A 57 14.66 5.17 2.46
CA ASP A 57 15.09 4.88 3.82
C ASP A 57 14.00 5.19 4.84
N GLY A 58 13.88 4.36 5.85
CA GLY A 58 13.06 4.60 7.02
C GLY A 58 11.57 4.44 6.83
N GLU A 59 11.11 3.94 5.70
CA GLU A 59 9.69 3.78 5.43
C GLU A 59 9.18 2.39 5.79
N LYS A 60 7.89 2.33 6.10
CA LYS A 60 7.19 1.08 6.33
C LYS A 60 6.14 0.90 5.25
N TRP A 61 6.19 -0.22 4.54
CA TRP A 61 5.29 -0.50 3.42
C TRP A 61 4.45 -1.75 3.68
N PHE A 62 3.27 -1.77 3.09
CA PHE A 62 2.31 -2.84 3.29
C PHE A 62 1.39 -2.94 2.07
N GLY A 63 1.00 -4.15 1.72
CA GLY A 63 0.01 -4.41 0.68
C GLY A 63 0.57 -5.12 -0.54
N ALA A 64 -0.29 -5.43 -1.46
CA ALA A 64 0.05 -6.03 -2.75
C ALA A 64 -0.73 -5.31 -3.85
N PRO A 65 -0.09 -4.39 -4.60
CA PRO A 65 1.31 -3.97 -4.49
C PRO A 65 1.57 -3.20 -3.21
N ALA A 66 2.78 -3.32 -2.68
CA ALA A 66 3.13 -2.65 -1.43
C ALA A 66 3.16 -1.12 -1.62
N GLN A 67 2.63 -0.44 -0.64
CA GLN A 67 2.56 1.02 -0.58
C GLN A 67 2.97 1.47 0.82
N PRO A 68 3.21 2.76 1.04
CA PRO A 68 3.41 3.23 2.41
C PRO A 68 2.27 2.72 3.31
N ASP A 69 2.63 2.23 4.48
CA ASP A 69 1.71 1.52 5.37
C ASP A 69 0.44 2.32 5.68
N ARG A 70 0.60 3.60 5.92
CA ARG A 70 -0.50 4.50 6.24
C ARG A 70 -1.52 4.59 5.11
N GLN A 71 -1.03 4.68 3.88
CA GLN A 71 -1.87 4.75 2.69
C GLN A 71 -2.68 3.46 2.52
N THR A 72 -2.04 2.31 2.66
CA THR A 72 -2.71 1.02 2.54
C THR A 72 -3.79 0.85 3.60
N LYS A 73 -3.49 1.20 4.84
CA LYS A 73 -4.47 1.10 5.92
C LYS A 73 -5.69 1.99 5.68
N ARG A 74 -5.47 3.18 5.18
CA ARG A 74 -6.58 4.08 4.84
C ARG A 74 -7.43 3.50 3.73
N GLN A 75 -6.81 2.90 2.72
CA GLN A 75 -7.52 2.26 1.63
C GLN A 75 -8.31 1.04 2.10
N MET A 76 -7.75 0.25 2.99
CA MET A 76 -8.45 -0.92 3.54
C MET A 76 -9.68 -0.52 4.33
N ILE A 77 -9.58 0.53 5.13
CA ILE A 77 -10.72 1.05 5.88
C ILE A 77 -11.79 1.59 4.92
N ALA A 78 -11.38 2.31 3.89
CA ALA A 78 -12.30 2.82 2.89
C ALA A 78 -13.00 1.68 2.14
N LEU A 79 -12.28 0.63 1.82
CA LEU A 79 -12.84 -0.54 1.15
C LEU A 79 -13.92 -1.21 2.00
N GLN A 80 -13.72 -1.30 3.31
CA GLN A 80 -14.73 -1.86 4.21
C GLN A 80 -16.00 -1.02 4.27
N LYS A 81 -15.88 0.28 4.06
CA LYS A 81 -17.01 1.20 4.05
C LYS A 81 -17.67 1.34 2.69
N LEU A 82 -17.08 0.76 1.66
CA LEU A 82 -17.55 0.94 0.28
C LEU A 82 -19.01 0.50 0.07
N PRO A 83 -19.48 -0.65 0.56
CA PRO A 83 -20.88 -1.03 0.37
C PRO A 83 -21.85 0.01 0.94
N ASP A 84 -21.54 0.55 2.13
CA ASP A 84 -22.38 1.56 2.76
C ASP A 84 -22.33 2.88 1.98
N LEU A 85 -21.16 3.25 1.50
CA LEU A 85 -20.99 4.45 0.69
C LEU A 85 -21.76 4.36 -0.62
N LEU A 86 -21.73 3.21 -1.28
CA LEU A 86 -22.48 3.01 -2.52
C LEU A 86 -23.98 3.19 -2.29
N ARG A 87 -24.50 2.68 -1.18
CA ARG A 87 -25.91 2.86 -0.82
C ARG A 87 -26.24 4.33 -0.60
N ARG A 88 -25.37 5.06 0.12
CA ARG A 88 -25.58 6.48 0.39
C ARG A 88 -25.55 7.31 -0.87
N VAL A 89 -24.66 6.98 -1.79
CA VAL A 89 -24.58 7.65 -3.09
C VAL A 89 -25.87 7.41 -3.89
N ALA A 90 -26.36 6.18 -3.92
CA ALA A 90 -27.61 5.85 -4.60
C ALA A 90 -28.80 6.64 -4.02
N GLU A 91 -28.85 6.77 -2.70
CA GLU A 91 -29.90 7.56 -2.04
C GLU A 91 -29.82 9.03 -2.41
N LEU A 92 -28.60 9.59 -2.46
CA LEU A 92 -28.41 10.97 -2.84
C LEU A 92 -28.78 11.22 -4.30
N GLU A 93 -28.49 10.29 -5.18
CA GLU A 93 -28.84 10.40 -6.60
C GLU A 93 -30.35 10.39 -6.84
N LYS A 94 -31.11 9.78 -5.94
CA LYS A 94 -32.58 9.75 -6.03
C LYS A 94 -33.25 11.03 -5.58
N LYS A 95 -32.55 11.93 -4.91
CA LYS A 95 -33.15 13.17 -4.41
C LYS A 95 -33.31 14.18 -5.53
N PRO A 96 -34.52 14.76 -5.71
CA PRO A 96 -34.74 15.75 -6.75
C PRO A 96 -33.85 16.97 -6.59
N GLY A 97 -33.35 17.49 -7.69
CA GLY A 97 -32.58 18.72 -7.70
C GLY A 97 -31.10 18.56 -7.44
N LEU A 98 -30.60 17.36 -7.10
CA LEU A 98 -29.20 17.14 -6.87
C LEU A 98 -28.43 16.77 -8.15
N ASP A 99 -29.08 16.07 -9.06
CA ASP A 99 -28.40 15.44 -10.21
C ASP A 99 -27.76 16.46 -11.15
N ALA A 100 -28.41 17.58 -11.40
CA ALA A 100 -27.94 18.57 -12.35
C ALA A 100 -26.81 19.45 -11.79
N LYS A 101 -26.65 19.49 -10.48
CA LYS A 101 -25.69 20.38 -9.80
C LYS A 101 -24.66 19.66 -8.98
N SER A 102 -24.80 18.37 -8.77
CA SER A 102 -23.82 17.59 -8.02
C SER A 102 -22.56 17.38 -8.84
N PRO A 103 -21.39 17.55 -8.24
CA PRO A 103 -20.16 17.19 -8.95
C PRO A 103 -20.14 15.71 -9.29
N ARG A 104 -19.57 15.37 -10.42
CA ARG A 104 -19.34 13.96 -10.74
C ARG A 104 -18.35 13.35 -9.75
N PRO A 105 -18.40 12.01 -9.55
CA PRO A 105 -17.51 11.38 -8.57
C PRO A 105 -16.04 11.76 -8.69
N GLY A 106 -15.52 11.96 -9.90
CA GLY A 106 -14.14 12.37 -10.08
C GLY A 106 -13.88 13.86 -9.88
N GLN A 107 -14.90 14.66 -9.68
CA GLN A 107 -14.80 16.12 -9.55
C GLN A 107 -15.12 16.60 -8.14
N ALA A 108 -15.68 15.75 -7.31
CA ALA A 108 -15.94 16.08 -5.91
C ALA A 108 -14.61 16.23 -5.17
N GLU A 109 -14.54 17.18 -4.25
CA GLU A 109 -13.37 17.28 -3.41
C GLU A 109 -13.23 16.03 -2.55
N PRO A 110 -12.00 15.47 -2.43
CA PRO A 110 -11.82 14.32 -1.59
C PRO A 110 -12.07 14.68 -0.12
N PRO A 111 -12.64 13.77 0.66
CA PRO A 111 -12.84 14.00 2.09
C PRO A 111 -11.47 14.21 2.75
N LYS A 112 -11.42 15.17 3.61
CA LYS A 112 -10.21 15.50 4.35
C LYS A 112 -10.05 14.63 5.58
#